data_2203408522c25167543643f58c706ae4
#
_entry.id   2203408522c25167543643f58c706ae4
#
_cell.length_a   1.000
_cell.length_b   1.000
_cell.length_c   1.000
_cell.angle_alpha   90.00
_cell.angle_beta   90.00
_cell.angle_gamma   90.00
#
_symmetry.space_group_name_H-M   'P 1'
#
loop_
_entity.id
_entity.type
_entity.pdbx_description
1 polymer ?
#
loop_
_entity_poly.entity_id
_entity_poly.type
_entity_poly.pdbx_seq_one_letter_code
_entity_poly.pdbx_strand_id
1 'polypeptide(L)'
;MTAKAEPLFRSSAQRGYSSAVSSHPGCVRARKLPREVDVQFTSTASTVQTREGVVHTRPGDAIVTGSAGEKWRVSRGEFAEKYRPVPPTVEGQAGRYVSLPNSIMAVRMPGMFEVLLADGISRLRGQPGDWLVDYGDGSLGIVSQAIFAKTYEILG
;
A
#
# COMPACT_ATOMS: atom_id res chain seq x y z
N MET A 1 -30.37 18.45 -3.32
CA MET A 1 -29.36 17.60 -3.98
C MET A 1 -28.53 16.93 -2.92
N THR A 2 -28.56 15.63 -2.88
CA THR A 2 -27.73 14.87 -1.94
C THR A 2 -26.34 14.67 -2.53
N ALA A 3 -25.31 14.94 -1.73
CA ALA A 3 -23.95 14.63 -2.13
C ALA A 3 -23.81 13.11 -2.27
N LYS A 4 -23.12 12.66 -3.29
CA LYS A 4 -22.77 11.25 -3.42
C LYS A 4 -21.85 10.85 -2.28
N ALA A 5 -22.15 9.74 -1.63
CA ALA A 5 -21.23 9.15 -0.68
C ALA A 5 -19.93 8.76 -1.40
N GLU A 6 -18.80 9.00 -0.77
CA GLU A 6 -17.52 8.56 -1.31
C GLU A 6 -17.47 7.03 -1.30
N PRO A 7 -16.93 6.41 -2.38
CA PRO A 7 -16.77 4.96 -2.37
C PRO A 7 -15.85 4.49 -1.25
N LEU A 8 -16.25 3.42 -0.58
CA LEU A 8 -15.45 2.76 0.46
C LEU A 8 -15.04 1.37 -0.02
N PHE A 9 -13.75 1.11 -0.02
CA PHE A 9 -13.19 -0.18 -0.35
C PHE A 9 -12.60 -0.81 0.90
N ARG A 10 -12.73 -2.13 1.05
CA ARG A 10 -12.30 -2.83 2.26
C ARG A 10 -11.15 -3.78 1.95
N SER A 11 -10.04 -3.61 2.66
CA SER A 11 -8.99 -4.61 2.70
C SER A 11 -9.48 -5.85 3.42
N SER A 12 -8.90 -7.00 3.05
CA SER A 12 -9.21 -8.29 3.66
C SER A 12 -7.92 -8.96 4.13
N ALA A 13 -8.02 -9.80 5.13
CA ALA A 13 -6.92 -10.69 5.54
C ALA A 13 -6.83 -11.95 4.67
N GLN A 14 -7.81 -12.19 3.81
CA GLN A 14 -7.82 -13.34 2.91
C GLN A 14 -7.10 -13.01 1.60
N ARG A 15 -6.25 -13.92 1.15
CA ARG A 15 -5.54 -13.76 -0.12
C ARG A 15 -6.51 -13.74 -1.29
N GLY A 16 -6.17 -12.98 -2.30
CA GLY A 16 -6.89 -12.85 -3.55
C GLY A 16 -7.21 -11.41 -3.90
N TYR A 17 -7.58 -11.19 -5.15
CA TYR A 17 -7.99 -9.87 -5.62
C TYR A 17 -9.44 -9.60 -5.25
N SER A 18 -9.71 -8.35 -4.91
CA SER A 18 -11.08 -7.88 -4.65
C SER A 18 -11.83 -7.69 -5.97
N SER A 19 -13.04 -8.24 -6.05
CA SER A 19 -13.90 -8.02 -7.22
C SER A 19 -14.26 -6.55 -7.40
N ALA A 20 -14.30 -5.76 -6.31
CA ALA A 20 -14.56 -4.33 -6.39
C ALA A 20 -13.49 -3.59 -7.18
N VAL A 21 -12.26 -4.09 -7.19
CA VAL A 21 -11.15 -3.53 -7.97
C VAL A 21 -11.02 -4.22 -9.32
N SER A 22 -10.95 -5.56 -9.34
CA SER A 22 -10.69 -6.33 -10.56
C SER A 22 -11.79 -6.20 -11.61
N SER A 23 -13.05 -5.99 -11.20
CA SER A 23 -14.16 -5.77 -12.11
C SER A 23 -14.44 -4.30 -12.43
N HIS A 24 -13.68 -3.37 -11.85
CA HIS A 24 -13.85 -1.96 -12.14
C HIS A 24 -13.47 -1.67 -13.60
N PRO A 25 -14.27 -0.87 -14.35
CA PRO A 25 -14.00 -0.59 -15.78
C PRO A 25 -12.62 0.04 -16.03
N GLY A 26 -12.10 0.82 -15.10
CA GLY A 26 -10.80 1.46 -15.19
C GLY A 26 -9.64 0.63 -14.64
N CYS A 27 -9.86 -0.64 -14.30
CA CYS A 27 -8.83 -1.48 -13.71
C CYS A 27 -7.74 -1.80 -14.72
N VAL A 28 -6.48 -1.64 -14.29
CA VAL A 28 -5.30 -2.04 -15.06
C VAL A 28 -4.45 -2.98 -14.23
N ARG A 29 -3.66 -3.80 -14.94
CA ARG A 29 -2.59 -4.58 -14.30
C ARG A 29 -1.31 -3.76 -14.34
N ALA A 30 -0.56 -3.83 -13.26
CA ALA A 30 0.73 -3.16 -13.17
C ALA A 30 1.73 -4.04 -12.43
N ARG A 31 3.00 -3.74 -12.60
CA ARG A 31 4.08 -4.44 -11.91
C ARG A 31 4.90 -3.42 -11.14
N LYS A 32 5.19 -3.74 -9.88
CA LYS A 32 6.05 -2.91 -9.06
C LYS A 32 7.49 -3.03 -9.53
N LEU A 33 8.12 -1.89 -9.79
CA LEU A 33 9.53 -1.83 -10.12
C LEU A 33 10.37 -2.01 -8.85
N PRO A 34 11.51 -2.73 -8.90
CA PRO A 34 12.39 -2.84 -7.75
C PRO A 34 12.89 -1.46 -7.31
N ARG A 35 12.78 -1.16 -6.01
CA ARG A 35 13.23 0.13 -5.46
C ARG A 35 13.80 -0.07 -4.07
N GLU A 36 14.85 0.70 -3.78
CA GLU A 36 15.38 0.75 -2.43
C GLU A 36 14.53 1.67 -1.56
N VAL A 37 14.29 1.23 -0.34
CA VAL A 37 13.51 1.95 0.67
C VAL A 37 14.24 1.88 2.01
N ASP A 38 13.91 2.82 2.91
CA ASP A 38 14.37 2.77 4.29
C ASP A 38 13.30 2.12 5.16
N VAL A 39 13.71 1.22 6.04
CA VAL A 39 12.79 0.44 6.85
C VAL A 39 13.18 0.53 8.33
N GLN A 40 12.16 0.72 9.16
CA GLN A 40 12.25 0.57 10.60
C GLN A 40 11.17 -0.41 11.05
N PHE A 41 11.47 -1.17 12.10
CA PHE A 41 10.50 -2.10 12.68
C PHE A 41 9.99 -1.53 13.99
N THR A 42 8.68 -1.63 14.23
CA THR A 42 8.09 -1.18 15.48
C THR A 42 8.25 -2.26 16.55
N SER A 43 8.53 -1.83 17.77
CA SER A 43 8.58 -2.73 18.94
C SER A 43 7.29 -2.68 19.77
N THR A 44 6.43 -1.70 19.51
CA THR A 44 5.21 -1.48 20.28
C THR A 44 4.03 -1.19 19.37
N ALA A 45 2.83 -1.46 19.87
CA ALA A 45 1.61 -1.00 19.21
C ALA A 45 1.52 0.52 19.32
N SER A 46 1.27 1.19 18.18
CA SER A 46 1.25 2.64 18.09
C SER A 46 0.48 3.08 16.85
N THR A 47 0.69 4.32 16.43
CA THR A 47 0.11 4.84 15.19
C THR A 47 1.21 5.48 14.35
N VAL A 48 1.01 5.47 13.04
CA VAL A 48 1.87 6.16 12.07
C VAL A 48 1.01 7.08 11.23
N GLN A 49 1.40 8.34 11.14
CA GLN A 49 0.76 9.28 10.24
C GLN A 49 1.27 9.05 8.82
N THR A 50 0.36 8.75 7.91
CA THR A 50 0.65 8.66 6.49
C THR A 50 -0.01 9.81 5.74
N ARG A 51 0.34 10.01 4.48
CA ARG A 51 -0.33 11.03 3.64
C ARG A 51 -1.84 10.81 3.58
N GLU A 52 -2.25 9.54 3.55
CA GLU A 52 -3.65 9.14 3.37
C GLU A 52 -4.42 9.01 4.68
N GLY A 53 -3.75 9.01 5.81
CA GLY A 53 -4.40 8.90 7.11
C GLY A 53 -3.51 8.28 8.18
N VAL A 54 -4.09 8.08 9.36
CA VAL A 54 -3.41 7.45 10.49
C VAL A 54 -3.59 5.95 10.41
N VAL A 55 -2.49 5.20 10.53
CA VAL A 55 -2.49 3.74 10.50
C VAL A 55 -2.02 3.19 11.85
N HIS A 56 -2.74 2.22 12.37
CA HIS A 56 -2.38 1.54 13.61
C HIS A 56 -1.32 0.47 13.35
N THR A 57 -0.31 0.41 14.20
CA THR A 57 0.80 -0.54 14.08
C THR A 57 0.74 -1.61 15.17
N ARG A 58 1.34 -2.76 14.88
CA ARG A 58 1.54 -3.86 15.82
C ARG A 58 3.04 -4.10 16.00
N PRO A 59 3.47 -4.67 17.15
CA PRO A 59 4.88 -5.03 17.31
C PRO A 59 5.37 -5.91 16.16
N GLY A 60 6.51 -5.57 15.60
CA GLY A 60 7.12 -6.27 14.47
C GLY A 60 6.72 -5.73 13.10
N ASP A 61 5.76 -4.82 13.01
CA ASP A 61 5.42 -4.20 11.73
C ASP A 61 6.60 -3.40 11.17
N ALA A 62 6.73 -3.42 9.85
CA ALA A 62 7.68 -2.60 9.14
C ALA A 62 7.09 -1.24 8.81
N ILE A 63 7.81 -0.18 9.10
CA ILE A 63 7.50 1.17 8.64
C ILE A 63 8.47 1.50 7.52
N VAL A 64 7.95 1.59 6.32
CA VAL A 64 8.72 1.79 5.11
C VAL A 64 8.67 3.26 4.72
N THR A 65 9.82 3.85 4.42
CA THR A 65 9.92 5.21 3.92
C THR A 65 10.47 5.19 2.50
N GLY A 66 9.72 5.73 1.57
CA GLY A 66 10.11 5.84 0.18
C GLY A 66 10.97 7.06 -0.12
N SER A 67 11.39 7.19 -1.37
CA SER A 67 12.30 8.24 -1.82
C SER A 67 11.73 9.65 -1.72
N ALA A 68 10.41 9.79 -1.71
CA ALA A 68 9.74 11.08 -1.55
C ALA A 68 9.38 11.39 -0.09
N GLY A 69 9.88 10.59 0.86
CA GLY A 69 9.57 10.72 2.27
C GLY A 69 8.21 10.16 2.68
N GLU A 70 7.48 9.57 1.74
CA GLU A 70 6.21 8.90 2.04
C GLU A 70 6.45 7.69 2.93
N LYS A 71 5.51 7.44 3.86
CA LYS A 71 5.60 6.32 4.79
C LYS A 71 4.38 5.42 4.66
N TRP A 72 4.60 4.12 4.85
CA TRP A 72 3.51 3.15 4.93
C TRP A 72 3.89 2.00 5.84
N ARG A 73 2.87 1.31 6.31
CA ARG A 73 3.04 0.15 7.18
C ARG A 73 2.94 -1.13 6.36
N VAL A 74 3.82 -2.08 6.64
CA VAL A 74 3.75 -3.44 6.09
C VAL A 74 3.81 -4.41 7.26
N SER A 75 2.88 -5.37 7.31
CA SER A 75 2.92 -6.40 8.33
C SER A 75 4.19 -7.24 8.18
N ARG A 76 4.65 -7.85 9.29
CA ARG A 76 5.90 -8.60 9.29
C ARG A 76 5.91 -9.73 8.25
N GLY A 77 4.81 -10.47 8.13
CA GLY A 77 4.71 -11.55 7.16
C GLY A 77 4.77 -11.08 5.71
N GLU A 78 4.03 -10.03 5.39
CA GLU A 78 4.05 -9.43 4.06
C GLU A 78 5.42 -8.85 3.72
N PHE A 79 6.07 -8.21 4.70
CA PHE A 79 7.38 -7.62 4.50
C PHE A 79 8.40 -8.67 4.12
N ALA A 80 8.41 -9.81 4.80
CA ALA A 80 9.31 -10.92 4.50
C ALA A 80 9.13 -11.47 3.08
N GLU A 81 7.89 -11.43 2.56
CA GLU A 81 7.59 -11.88 1.21
C GLU A 81 7.98 -10.87 0.11
N LYS A 82 7.89 -9.59 0.41
CA LYS A 82 7.94 -8.52 -0.62
C LYS A 82 9.25 -7.72 -0.64
N TYR A 83 10.10 -7.88 0.36
CA TYR A 83 11.32 -7.08 0.48
C TYR A 83 12.52 -7.96 0.81
N ARG A 84 13.69 -7.51 0.36
CA ARG A 84 14.97 -8.17 0.68
C ARG A 84 15.96 -7.12 1.19
N PRO A 85 16.79 -7.47 2.21
CA PRO A 85 17.77 -6.53 2.72
C PRO A 85 18.86 -6.24 1.70
N VAL A 86 19.32 -4.99 1.68
CA VAL A 86 20.46 -4.56 0.87
C VAL A 86 21.69 -4.57 1.80
N PRO A 87 22.73 -5.36 1.49
CA PRO A 87 23.92 -5.39 2.35
C PRO A 87 24.51 -3.99 2.58
N PRO A 88 24.96 -3.66 3.80
CA PRO A 88 25.21 -4.55 4.95
C PRO A 88 23.99 -4.82 5.84
N THR A 89 22.80 -4.37 5.46
CA THR A 89 21.58 -4.65 6.22
C THR A 89 21.32 -6.15 6.23
N VAL A 90 20.96 -6.69 7.38
CA VAL A 90 20.58 -8.09 7.57
C VAL A 90 19.08 -8.18 7.76
N GLU A 91 18.48 -9.27 7.28
CA GLU A 91 17.03 -9.47 7.39
C GLU A 91 16.57 -9.36 8.85
N GLY A 92 15.49 -8.59 9.06
CA GLY A 92 14.95 -8.32 10.39
C GLY A 92 15.55 -7.12 11.10
N GLN A 93 16.58 -6.51 10.55
CA GLN A 93 17.18 -5.29 11.09
C GLN A 93 16.66 -4.06 10.33
N ALA A 94 16.60 -2.92 11.03
CA ALA A 94 16.34 -1.64 10.40
C ALA A 94 17.46 -1.31 9.40
N GLY A 95 17.11 -0.72 8.28
CA GLY A 95 18.07 -0.34 7.27
C GLY A 95 17.45 -0.28 5.88
N ARG A 96 18.28 -0.48 4.87
CA ARG A 96 17.85 -0.44 3.48
C ARG A 96 17.38 -1.81 3.01
N TYR A 97 16.25 -1.78 2.30
CA TYR A 97 15.66 -2.95 1.66
C TYR A 97 15.30 -2.63 0.23
N VAL A 98 15.19 -3.63 -0.60
CA VAL A 98 14.72 -3.52 -1.96
C VAL A 98 13.39 -4.26 -2.08
N SER A 99 12.42 -3.61 -2.74
CA SER A 99 11.13 -4.25 -3.03
C SER A 99 11.30 -5.23 -4.20
N LEU A 100 10.64 -6.39 -4.08
CA LEU A 100 10.59 -7.36 -5.17
C LEU A 100 9.53 -6.96 -6.20
N PRO A 101 9.70 -7.33 -7.49
CA PRO A 101 8.67 -7.10 -8.48
C PRO A 101 7.41 -7.89 -8.13
N ASN A 102 6.27 -7.21 -8.06
CA ASN A 102 4.96 -7.82 -7.81
C ASN A 102 3.97 -7.27 -8.81
N SER A 103 3.07 -8.16 -9.28
CA SER A 103 1.93 -7.72 -10.08
C SER A 103 0.80 -7.29 -9.16
N ILE A 104 0.13 -6.22 -9.55
CA ILE A 104 -1.01 -5.66 -8.83
C ILE A 104 -2.14 -5.35 -9.81
N MET A 105 -3.33 -5.13 -9.26
CA MET A 105 -4.43 -4.50 -9.99
C MET A 105 -4.61 -3.09 -9.44
N ALA A 106 -4.92 -2.14 -10.30
CA ALA A 106 -5.06 -0.76 -9.86
C ALA A 106 -6.09 0.00 -10.66
N VAL A 107 -6.74 0.96 -10.00
CA VAL A 107 -7.70 1.87 -10.62
C VAL A 107 -7.30 3.30 -10.26
N ARG A 108 -7.15 4.14 -11.28
CA ARG A 108 -7.00 5.58 -11.05
C ARG A 108 -8.37 6.17 -10.77
N MET A 109 -8.59 6.63 -9.55
CA MET A 109 -9.89 7.11 -9.12
C MET A 109 -10.13 8.56 -9.55
N PRO A 110 -11.28 8.84 -10.17
CA PRO A 110 -11.59 10.20 -10.62
C PRO A 110 -12.03 11.13 -9.50
N GLY A 111 -12.48 10.59 -8.37
CA GLY A 111 -12.95 11.35 -7.22
C GLY A 111 -12.37 10.83 -5.92
N MET A 112 -12.81 11.44 -4.82
CA MET A 112 -12.37 11.02 -3.49
C MET A 112 -12.93 9.64 -3.14
N PHE A 113 -12.15 8.86 -2.39
CA PHE A 113 -12.54 7.51 -1.95
C PHE A 113 -11.82 7.17 -0.64
N GLU A 114 -12.28 6.13 0.02
CA GLU A 114 -11.69 5.64 1.25
C GLU A 114 -11.37 4.16 1.15
N VAL A 115 -10.35 3.75 1.90
CA VAL A 115 -9.98 2.34 2.11
C VAL A 115 -9.99 2.06 3.60
N LEU A 116 -10.77 1.08 4.01
CA LEU A 116 -10.75 0.55 5.38
C LEU A 116 -9.77 -0.62 5.40
N LEU A 117 -8.74 -0.52 6.24
CA LEU A 117 -7.73 -1.57 6.34
C LEU A 117 -8.27 -2.80 7.09
N ALA A 118 -7.54 -3.91 7.00
CA ALA A 118 -7.97 -5.19 7.57
C ALA A 118 -8.06 -5.18 9.10
N ASP A 119 -7.44 -4.21 9.77
CA ASP A 119 -7.59 -4.04 11.23
C ASP A 119 -8.98 -3.56 11.63
N GLY A 120 -9.81 -3.15 10.66
CA GLY A 120 -11.18 -2.68 10.90
C GLY A 120 -11.28 -1.27 11.47
N ILE A 121 -10.16 -0.59 11.71
CA ILE A 121 -10.13 0.74 12.34
C ILE A 121 -9.33 1.77 11.57
N SER A 122 -8.28 1.38 10.86
CA SER A 122 -7.47 2.31 10.08
C SER A 122 -8.15 2.63 8.75
N ARG A 123 -8.33 3.91 8.47
CA ARG A 123 -8.90 4.39 7.20
C ARG A 123 -7.91 5.25 6.45
N LEU A 124 -7.80 4.99 5.17
CA LEU A 124 -7.06 5.81 4.23
C LEU A 124 -8.04 6.57 3.35
N ARG A 125 -7.71 7.81 3.02
CA ARG A 125 -8.53 8.63 2.14
C ARG A 125 -7.74 9.04 0.90
N GLY A 126 -8.29 8.69 -0.27
CA GLY A 126 -7.70 9.03 -1.55
C GLY A 126 -8.29 10.30 -2.13
N GLN A 127 -7.45 11.06 -2.82
CA GLN A 127 -7.83 12.27 -3.54
C GLN A 127 -8.10 11.93 -5.01
N PRO A 128 -8.80 12.80 -5.75
CA PRO A 128 -8.96 12.61 -7.19
C PRO A 128 -7.60 12.43 -7.87
N GLY A 129 -7.46 11.43 -8.71
CA GLY A 129 -6.22 11.09 -9.40
C GLY A 129 -5.34 10.09 -8.65
N ASP A 130 -5.59 9.84 -7.37
CA ASP A 130 -4.89 8.78 -6.63
C ASP A 130 -5.30 7.40 -7.15
N TRP A 131 -4.39 6.44 -7.01
CA TRP A 131 -4.61 5.07 -7.42
C TRP A 131 -5.07 4.22 -6.24
N LEU A 132 -6.18 3.51 -6.44
CA LEU A 132 -6.60 2.41 -5.58
C LEU A 132 -5.84 1.17 -6.03
N VAL A 133 -5.05 0.57 -5.15
CA VAL A 133 -4.19 -0.56 -5.48
C VAL A 133 -4.63 -1.80 -4.72
N ASP A 134 -4.76 -2.88 -5.45
CA ASP A 134 -5.05 -4.21 -4.92
C ASP A 134 -3.79 -5.06 -5.08
N TYR A 135 -3.22 -5.48 -3.97
CA TYR A 135 -1.94 -6.20 -3.93
C TYR A 135 -2.09 -7.71 -4.18
N GLY A 136 -3.32 -8.20 -4.27
CA GLY A 136 -3.57 -9.62 -4.54
C GLY A 136 -3.48 -10.53 -3.32
N ASP A 137 -3.14 -9.98 -2.18
CA ASP A 137 -3.07 -10.70 -0.89
C ASP A 137 -4.24 -10.36 0.03
N GLY A 138 -5.24 -9.68 -0.49
CA GLY A 138 -6.39 -9.18 0.25
C GLY A 138 -6.24 -7.73 0.67
N SER A 139 -5.03 -7.20 0.76
CA SER A 139 -4.80 -5.83 1.16
C SER A 139 -5.02 -4.87 -0.01
N LEU A 140 -5.60 -3.71 0.31
CA LEU A 140 -5.77 -2.59 -0.58
C LEU A 140 -4.99 -1.40 -0.04
N GLY A 141 -4.55 -0.53 -0.94
CA GLY A 141 -3.85 0.69 -0.55
C GLY A 141 -4.14 1.84 -1.50
N ILE A 142 -3.60 2.99 -1.16
CA ILE A 142 -3.73 4.20 -1.97
C ILE A 142 -2.32 4.69 -2.31
N VAL A 143 -2.10 4.95 -3.58
CA VAL A 143 -0.82 5.46 -4.07
C VAL A 143 -1.09 6.74 -4.86
N SER A 144 -0.37 7.80 -4.55
CA SER A 144 -0.51 9.07 -5.28
C SER A 144 -0.11 8.88 -6.74
N GLN A 145 -0.65 9.72 -7.61
CA GLN A 145 -0.36 9.66 -9.04
C GLN A 145 1.15 9.76 -9.32
N ALA A 146 1.84 10.67 -8.65
CA ALA A 146 3.28 10.87 -8.85
C ALA A 146 4.11 9.66 -8.38
N ILE A 147 3.76 9.09 -7.23
CA ILE A 147 4.44 7.91 -6.68
C ILE A 147 4.15 6.69 -7.55
N PHE A 148 2.92 6.51 -7.99
CA PHE A 148 2.55 5.38 -8.86
C PHE A 148 3.37 5.40 -10.16
N ALA A 149 3.50 6.57 -10.77
CA ALA A 149 4.26 6.71 -12.02
C ALA A 149 5.72 6.31 -11.86
N LYS A 150 6.30 6.50 -10.67
CA LYS A 150 7.70 6.14 -10.38
C LYS A 150 7.87 4.69 -9.92
N THR A 151 6.83 4.10 -9.35
CA THR A 151 6.90 2.83 -8.62
C THR A 151 6.39 1.65 -9.44
N TYR A 152 5.44 1.91 -10.34
CA TYR A 152 4.75 0.86 -11.08
C TYR A 152 4.86 1.06 -12.58
N GLU A 153 4.88 -0.06 -13.29
CA GLU A 153 4.80 -0.11 -14.75
C GLU A 153 3.45 -0.73 -15.12
N ILE A 154 2.63 -0.01 -15.89
CA ILE A 154 1.35 -0.52 -16.37
C ILE A 154 1.62 -1.57 -17.44
N LEU A 155 1.02 -2.73 -17.30
CA LEU A 155 1.11 -3.84 -18.26
C LEU A 155 -0.04 -3.70 -19.26
N GLY A 156 0.32 -3.66 -20.50
CA GLY A 156 -0.59 -3.40 -21.62
C GLY A 156 -1.77 -4.35 -21.78
#